data_05a2811bce331a0225e17280099247e8
#
_entry.id   05a2811bce331a0225e17280099247e8
#
_cell.length_a   1.000
_cell.length_b   1.000
_cell.length_c   1.000
_cell.angle_alpha   90.00
_cell.angle_beta   90.00
_cell.angle_gamma   90.00
#
_symmetry.space_group_name_H-M   'P 1'
#
loop_
_entity.id
_entity.type
_entity.pdbx_description
1 polymer ?
#
loop_
_entity_poly.entity_id
_entity_poly.type
_entity_poly.pdbx_seq_one_letter_code
_entity_poly.pdbx_strand_id
1 'polypeptide(L)'
;MQRRVYKFLTISRQSTALTLLACLLAFGMIGSVGAQVPLPQNPQSGSVGLEGTISTAAPTRGATITTPGNGATFTSVPITVNGLCPKGLLVKLYANNIFVGSVPCDTGSYSLQVDLFSGQNDLVARVYDALDQAGPDSNTVTVRFNDAQFFEFGTHVSLTSNYAKRGADPGQELDWPLILTGGTGPYAISVDWGDGSPTDLSSQPFGGTFNIRHIYKAAGVYKVTVKATDSKGGEAFLQLVGVGNGKVTQSSTSNNGNSSSVTKIVVLWWPAVAMLPLIFAAFWIGRRHELYTLRKQLEKTRQPAKT
;
A
#
# COMPACT_ATOMS: atom_id res chain seq x y z
N MET A 1 61.20 -14.19 -45.93
CA MET A 1 59.78 -13.90 -45.56
C MET A 1 59.41 -14.33 -44.14
N GLN A 2 60.32 -14.84 -43.30
CA GLN A 2 60.01 -15.35 -41.97
C GLN A 2 60.17 -14.34 -40.86
N ARG A 3 60.86 -13.21 -40.99
CA ARG A 3 61.08 -12.24 -39.89
C ARG A 3 59.94 -11.24 -39.65
N ARG A 4 58.99 -11.08 -40.55
CA ARG A 4 57.84 -10.17 -40.37
C ARG A 4 56.65 -10.78 -39.58
N VAL A 5 56.56 -12.09 -39.55
CA VAL A 5 55.43 -12.80 -38.85
C VAL A 5 55.65 -12.81 -37.36
N TYR A 6 56.88 -12.86 -36.86
CA TYR A 6 57.18 -12.88 -35.46
C TYR A 6 56.94 -11.51 -34.76
N LYS A 7 57.05 -10.39 -35.48
CA LYS A 7 56.80 -9.06 -34.91
C LYS A 7 55.31 -8.79 -34.67
N PHE A 8 54.43 -9.36 -35.46
CA PHE A 8 52.99 -9.23 -35.26
C PHE A 8 52.46 -10.03 -34.08
N LEU A 9 53.05 -11.15 -33.75
CA LEU A 9 52.65 -11.99 -32.62
C LEU A 9 53.07 -11.46 -31.25
N THR A 10 54.15 -10.68 -31.20
CA THR A 10 54.60 -10.05 -29.94
C THR A 10 53.83 -8.79 -29.61
N ILE A 11 53.36 -8.03 -30.61
CA ILE A 11 52.51 -6.83 -30.37
C ILE A 11 51.14 -7.22 -29.84
N SER A 12 50.59 -8.36 -30.27
CA SER A 12 49.29 -8.87 -29.80
C SER A 12 49.32 -9.31 -28.34
N ARG A 13 50.42 -9.81 -27.83
CA ARG A 13 50.52 -10.24 -26.41
C ARG A 13 50.64 -9.06 -25.41
N GLN A 14 51.30 -7.98 -25.81
CA GLN A 14 51.42 -6.79 -24.98
C GLN A 14 50.11 -5.99 -24.94
N SER A 15 49.36 -5.94 -26.05
CA SER A 15 48.07 -5.23 -26.08
C SER A 15 47.00 -5.95 -25.29
N THR A 16 46.98 -7.28 -25.27
CA THR A 16 46.02 -8.04 -24.45
C THR A 16 46.32 -7.98 -22.94
N ALA A 17 47.60 -7.89 -22.56
CA ALA A 17 47.99 -7.71 -21.16
C ALA A 17 47.65 -6.28 -20.66
N LEU A 18 47.83 -5.27 -21.54
CA LEU A 18 47.49 -3.88 -21.19
C LEU A 18 45.96 -3.67 -21.06
N THR A 19 45.19 -4.30 -21.94
CA THR A 19 43.69 -4.22 -21.85
C THR A 19 43.16 -4.97 -20.65
N LEU A 20 43.72 -6.10 -20.26
CA LEU A 20 43.33 -6.80 -19.04
C LEU A 20 43.72 -6.01 -17.77
N LEU A 21 44.86 -5.35 -17.74
CA LEU A 21 45.28 -4.50 -16.64
C LEU A 21 44.41 -3.24 -16.54
N ALA A 22 44.04 -2.65 -17.67
CA ALA A 22 43.14 -1.49 -17.72
C ALA A 22 41.70 -1.87 -17.26
N CYS A 23 41.19 -3.04 -17.61
CA CYS A 23 39.91 -3.53 -17.09
C CYS A 23 39.96 -3.82 -15.57
N LEU A 24 41.05 -4.36 -15.05
CA LEU A 24 41.23 -4.60 -13.61
C LEU A 24 41.32 -3.31 -12.82
N LEU A 25 41.98 -2.28 -13.37
CA LEU A 25 42.04 -0.95 -12.74
C LEU A 25 40.70 -0.19 -12.84
N ALA A 26 39.92 -0.39 -13.91
CA ALA A 26 38.58 0.19 -14.02
C ALA A 26 37.56 -0.45 -13.04
N PHE A 27 37.70 -1.73 -12.73
CA PHE A 27 36.88 -2.42 -11.73
C PHE A 27 37.28 -2.06 -10.27
N GLY A 28 38.50 -1.61 -10.04
CA GLY A 28 39.00 -1.22 -8.72
C GLY A 28 38.54 0.17 -8.27
N MET A 29 38.01 1.01 -9.17
CA MET A 29 37.55 2.36 -8.88
C MET A 29 36.02 2.49 -8.81
N ILE A 30 35.28 1.40 -8.75
CA ILE A 30 33.88 1.47 -8.32
C ILE A 30 33.88 1.63 -6.80
N GLY A 31 34.37 2.80 -6.36
CA GLY A 31 34.06 3.29 -5.06
C GLY A 31 32.52 3.30 -4.94
N SER A 32 32.01 2.72 -3.90
CA SER A 32 30.62 2.78 -3.49
C SER A 32 30.17 4.26 -3.46
N VAL A 33 29.69 4.76 -4.59
CA VAL A 33 28.83 5.92 -4.59
C VAL A 33 27.57 5.42 -3.94
N GLY A 34 27.50 5.57 -2.62
CA GLY A 34 26.24 5.48 -1.91
C GLY A 34 25.35 6.57 -2.50
N ALA A 35 24.54 6.21 -3.46
CA ALA A 35 23.42 7.03 -3.85
C ALA A 35 22.55 7.14 -2.60
N GLN A 36 22.74 8.20 -1.81
CA GLN A 36 21.74 8.62 -0.87
C GLN A 36 20.54 9.05 -1.72
N VAL A 37 19.65 8.10 -1.95
CA VAL A 37 18.32 8.42 -2.41
C VAL A 37 17.72 9.30 -1.31
N PRO A 38 17.42 10.59 -1.57
CA PRO A 38 16.70 11.38 -0.59
C PRO A 38 15.42 10.63 -0.27
N LEU A 39 15.21 10.29 1.00
CA LEU A 39 13.96 9.73 1.48
C LEU A 39 12.84 10.66 0.99
N PRO A 40 11.85 10.14 0.28
CA PRO A 40 10.73 10.96 -0.12
C PRO A 40 10.12 11.57 1.14
N GLN A 41 10.14 12.90 1.22
CA GLN A 41 9.54 13.66 2.31
C GLN A 41 8.03 13.68 2.17
N ASN A 42 7.43 12.51 2.01
CA ASN A 42 5.99 12.38 2.12
C ASN A 42 5.69 11.72 3.46
N PRO A 43 5.22 12.45 4.46
CA PRO A 43 4.86 11.90 5.76
C PRO A 43 3.75 10.82 5.67
N GLN A 44 3.15 10.67 4.51
CA GLN A 44 2.11 9.71 4.22
C GLN A 44 2.64 8.38 3.64
N SER A 45 3.88 8.33 3.23
CA SER A 45 4.55 7.13 2.77
C SER A 45 5.36 6.50 3.91
N GLY A 46 4.75 6.37 5.08
CA GLY A 46 5.30 5.58 6.16
C GLY A 46 5.59 4.18 5.63
N SER A 47 6.85 3.78 5.72
CA SER A 47 7.42 2.51 5.30
C SER A 47 7.07 2.09 3.87
N VAL A 48 7.95 2.41 2.97
CA VAL A 48 8.15 1.53 1.81
C VAL A 48 8.81 0.25 2.34
N GLY A 49 8.03 -0.58 3.01
CA GLY A 49 8.32 -1.99 3.04
C GLY A 49 8.37 -2.43 1.59
N LEU A 50 9.29 -3.29 1.21
CA LEU A 50 9.21 -4.04 -0.03
C LEU A 50 7.79 -4.58 -0.13
N GLU A 51 6.95 -3.90 -0.86
CA GLU A 51 5.66 -4.40 -1.29
C GLU A 51 5.96 -5.49 -2.30
N GLY A 52 6.22 -6.67 -1.79
CA GLY A 52 6.05 -7.86 -2.57
C GLY A 52 4.57 -7.89 -2.89
N THR A 53 4.19 -7.57 -4.11
CA THR A 53 2.83 -7.73 -4.61
C THR A 53 2.52 -9.22 -4.55
N ILE A 54 2.08 -9.69 -3.40
CA ILE A 54 1.43 -11.00 -3.32
C ILE A 54 0.10 -10.73 -4.02
N SER A 55 0.00 -11.19 -5.26
CA SER A 55 -1.25 -11.21 -6.00
C SER A 55 -2.23 -12.09 -5.23
N THR A 56 -3.00 -11.48 -4.35
CA THR A 56 -4.08 -12.14 -3.64
C THR A 56 -5.35 -11.93 -4.47
N ALA A 57 -6.13 -12.98 -4.67
CA ALA A 57 -7.42 -12.84 -5.34
C ALA A 57 -8.34 -11.92 -4.52
N ALA A 58 -9.11 -11.09 -5.20
CA ALA A 58 -10.10 -10.23 -4.55
C ALA A 58 -11.07 -11.06 -3.68
N PRO A 59 -11.63 -10.47 -2.61
CA PRO A 59 -12.60 -11.16 -1.75
C PRO A 59 -13.79 -11.70 -2.56
N THR A 60 -14.07 -12.99 -2.43
CA THR A 60 -15.19 -13.65 -3.12
C THR A 60 -16.49 -13.67 -2.30
N ARG A 61 -16.40 -13.35 -0.99
CA ARG A 61 -17.52 -13.25 -0.06
C ARG A 61 -17.73 -11.78 0.31
N GLY A 62 -18.98 -11.30 0.13
CA GLY A 62 -19.38 -9.95 0.50
C GLY A 62 -19.76 -9.81 1.99
N ALA A 63 -20.07 -8.58 2.40
CA ALA A 63 -20.77 -8.29 3.65
C ALA A 63 -22.28 -8.53 3.47
N THR A 64 -23.01 -8.50 4.59
CA THR A 64 -24.47 -8.42 4.59
C THR A 64 -24.91 -7.33 5.57
N ILE A 65 -26.01 -6.64 5.27
CA ILE A 65 -26.66 -5.71 6.20
C ILE A 65 -27.81 -6.48 6.86
N THR A 66 -27.79 -6.58 8.20
CA THR A 66 -28.83 -7.24 8.99
C THR A 66 -29.78 -6.25 9.65
N THR A 67 -29.24 -5.10 10.04
CA THR A 67 -30.02 -3.96 10.57
C THR A 67 -29.44 -2.66 9.99
N PRO A 68 -30.30 -1.67 9.68
CA PRO A 68 -31.74 -1.65 9.81
C PRO A 68 -32.45 -2.59 8.84
N GLY A 69 -33.73 -2.86 9.10
CA GLY A 69 -34.59 -3.57 8.15
C GLY A 69 -34.94 -2.70 6.94
N ASN A 70 -35.25 -3.34 5.82
CA ASN A 70 -35.67 -2.63 4.60
C ASN A 70 -36.99 -1.87 4.85
N GLY A 71 -37.06 -0.61 4.41
CA GLY A 71 -38.22 0.27 4.62
C GLY A 71 -38.22 1.00 5.97
N ALA A 72 -37.20 0.84 6.82
CA ALA A 72 -37.12 1.55 8.10
C ALA A 72 -37.08 3.07 7.89
N THR A 73 -37.72 3.79 8.83
CA THR A 73 -37.76 5.26 8.82
C THR A 73 -37.09 5.80 10.09
N PHE A 74 -36.26 6.82 9.92
CA PHE A 74 -35.51 7.50 10.99
C PHE A 74 -35.85 8.97 10.98
N THR A 75 -35.78 9.57 12.19
CA THR A 75 -35.97 11.01 12.42
C THR A 75 -34.75 11.69 13.03
N SER A 76 -33.72 10.89 13.31
CA SER A 76 -32.44 11.36 13.85
C SER A 76 -31.28 10.57 13.27
N VAL A 77 -30.09 11.16 13.20
CA VAL A 77 -28.82 10.59 12.81
C VAL A 77 -27.79 10.84 13.93
N PRO A 78 -26.73 10.05 14.06
CA PRO A 78 -26.39 8.89 13.20
C PRO A 78 -27.27 7.68 13.50
N ILE A 79 -27.45 6.82 12.51
CA ILE A 79 -28.04 5.50 12.69
C ILE A 79 -26.95 4.44 12.85
N THR A 80 -27.29 3.32 13.48
CA THR A 80 -26.39 2.18 13.58
C THR A 80 -26.74 1.13 12.52
N VAL A 81 -25.78 0.79 11.68
CA VAL A 81 -25.88 -0.29 10.69
C VAL A 81 -25.04 -1.47 11.16
N ASN A 82 -25.69 -2.64 11.30
CA ASN A 82 -25.03 -3.88 11.69
C ASN A 82 -25.12 -4.92 10.57
N GLY A 83 -24.13 -5.81 10.53
CA GLY A 83 -24.13 -6.89 9.56
C GLY A 83 -23.02 -7.91 9.80
N LEU A 84 -22.99 -8.88 8.91
CA LEU A 84 -21.94 -9.91 8.90
C LEU A 84 -20.92 -9.58 7.81
N CYS A 85 -19.68 -10.00 8.04
CA CYS A 85 -18.57 -9.76 7.13
C CYS A 85 -17.50 -10.84 7.28
N PRO A 86 -16.70 -11.14 6.24
CA PRO A 86 -15.52 -11.98 6.39
C PRO A 86 -14.48 -11.30 7.28
N LYS A 87 -13.90 -12.06 8.22
CA LYS A 87 -12.87 -11.54 9.15
C LYS A 87 -11.64 -11.03 8.41
N GLY A 88 -11.04 -9.97 8.96
CA GLY A 88 -9.81 -9.37 8.47
C GLY A 88 -9.98 -8.42 7.29
N LEU A 89 -11.22 -8.20 6.82
CA LEU A 89 -11.52 -7.26 5.75
C LEU A 89 -12.01 -5.92 6.29
N LEU A 90 -11.87 -4.87 5.49
CA LEU A 90 -12.45 -3.56 5.73
C LEU A 90 -13.86 -3.54 5.15
N VAL A 91 -14.86 -3.14 5.94
CA VAL A 91 -16.22 -2.86 5.45
C VAL A 91 -16.33 -1.37 5.16
N LYS A 92 -16.71 -1.01 3.93
CA LYS A 92 -17.11 0.35 3.56
C LYS A 92 -18.61 0.36 3.32
N LEU A 93 -19.31 1.34 3.88
CA LEU A 93 -20.74 1.53 3.68
C LEU A 93 -20.99 2.72 2.75
N TYR A 94 -21.94 2.53 1.88
CA TYR A 94 -22.39 3.53 0.92
C TYR A 94 -23.88 3.78 1.10
N ALA A 95 -24.30 5.04 1.06
CA ALA A 95 -25.68 5.47 0.95
C ALA A 95 -25.86 6.19 -0.39
N ASN A 96 -26.75 5.73 -1.25
CA ASN A 96 -26.94 6.30 -2.59
C ASN A 96 -25.62 6.37 -3.40
N ASN A 97 -24.76 5.37 -3.28
CA ASN A 97 -23.41 5.28 -3.87
C ASN A 97 -22.39 6.29 -3.30
N ILE A 98 -22.74 7.06 -2.28
CA ILE A 98 -21.81 7.96 -1.60
C ILE A 98 -21.24 7.25 -0.37
N PHE A 99 -19.93 7.31 -0.18
CA PHE A 99 -19.27 6.75 0.99
C PHE A 99 -19.70 7.47 2.26
N VAL A 100 -20.22 6.70 3.23
CA VAL A 100 -20.73 7.25 4.52
C VAL A 100 -20.02 6.70 5.74
N GLY A 101 -19.09 5.75 5.58
CA GLY A 101 -18.27 5.29 6.70
C GLY A 101 -17.62 3.93 6.47
N SER A 102 -16.68 3.58 7.33
CA SER A 102 -15.95 2.31 7.30
C SER A 102 -15.67 1.77 8.69
N VAL A 103 -15.49 0.45 8.76
CA VAL A 103 -15.16 -0.28 10.00
C VAL A 103 -14.39 -1.56 9.66
N PRO A 104 -13.39 -1.98 10.48
CA PRO A 104 -12.75 -3.27 10.31
C PRO A 104 -13.71 -4.41 10.71
N CYS A 105 -13.59 -5.55 10.03
CA CYS A 105 -14.32 -6.77 10.34
C CYS A 105 -13.42 -7.74 11.13
N ASP A 106 -13.35 -7.60 12.44
CA ASP A 106 -12.42 -8.41 13.27
C ASP A 106 -13.07 -9.71 13.76
N THR A 107 -14.37 -9.68 14.05
CA THR A 107 -15.08 -10.79 14.71
C THR A 107 -15.99 -11.59 13.77
N GLY A 108 -16.17 -11.16 12.52
CA GLY A 108 -17.12 -11.74 11.56
C GLY A 108 -18.45 -11.00 11.50
N SER A 109 -18.59 -9.96 12.29
CA SER A 109 -19.70 -8.99 12.30
C SER A 109 -19.15 -7.58 12.38
N TYR A 110 -19.94 -6.62 11.96
CA TYR A 110 -19.61 -5.20 12.05
C TYR A 110 -20.76 -4.38 12.62
N SER A 111 -20.44 -3.26 13.24
CA SER A 111 -21.34 -2.23 13.72
C SER A 111 -20.77 -0.88 13.34
N LEU A 112 -21.52 -0.10 12.57
CA LEU A 112 -21.07 1.16 12.01
C LEU A 112 -22.12 2.23 12.23
N GLN A 113 -21.73 3.37 12.82
CA GLN A 113 -22.57 4.55 12.92
C GLN A 113 -22.41 5.38 11.64
N VAL A 114 -23.51 5.74 11.01
CA VAL A 114 -23.52 6.48 9.76
C VAL A 114 -24.56 7.57 9.76
N ASP A 115 -24.25 8.62 9.02
CA ASP A 115 -25.18 9.67 8.69
C ASP A 115 -26.04 9.26 7.48
N LEU A 116 -27.22 9.85 7.33
CA LEU A 116 -28.15 9.62 6.23
C LEU A 116 -28.43 10.94 5.51
N PHE A 117 -28.65 10.85 4.23
CA PHE A 117 -29.17 11.96 3.43
C PHE A 117 -30.67 12.09 3.64
N SER A 118 -31.19 13.33 3.61
CA SER A 118 -32.64 13.56 3.70
C SER A 118 -33.39 12.79 2.64
N GLY A 119 -34.47 12.13 3.01
CA GLY A 119 -35.28 11.31 2.13
C GLY A 119 -34.83 9.85 2.06
N GLN A 120 -34.86 9.27 0.89
CA GLN A 120 -34.52 7.85 0.67
C GLN A 120 -33.02 7.65 0.61
N ASN A 121 -32.54 6.60 1.29
CA ASN A 121 -31.17 6.14 1.27
C ASN A 121 -31.11 4.65 0.96
N ASP A 122 -30.40 4.27 -0.09
CA ASP A 122 -30.12 2.91 -0.44
C ASP A 122 -28.73 2.52 0.10
N LEU A 123 -28.73 1.72 1.17
CA LEU A 123 -27.54 1.31 1.88
C LEU A 123 -26.96 0.05 1.25
N VAL A 124 -25.68 0.09 0.94
CA VAL A 124 -24.90 -1.05 0.42
C VAL A 124 -23.57 -1.12 1.15
N ALA A 125 -23.24 -2.29 1.69
CA ALA A 125 -21.93 -2.56 2.29
C ALA A 125 -21.06 -3.33 1.32
N ARG A 126 -19.77 -2.99 1.26
CA ARG A 126 -18.78 -3.67 0.43
C ARG A 126 -17.54 -3.95 1.24
N VAL A 127 -16.97 -5.15 1.10
CA VAL A 127 -15.72 -5.51 1.77
C VAL A 127 -14.52 -5.22 0.89
N TYR A 128 -13.40 -4.90 1.53
CA TYR A 128 -12.12 -4.62 0.87
C TYR A 128 -11.00 -5.34 1.60
N ASP A 129 -10.07 -5.89 0.88
CA ASP A 129 -8.85 -6.49 1.43
C ASP A 129 -7.76 -5.46 1.74
N ALA A 130 -6.57 -5.94 2.12
CA ALA A 130 -5.42 -5.09 2.42
C ALA A 130 -4.88 -4.34 1.17
N LEU A 131 -5.14 -4.87 -0.03
CA LEU A 131 -4.76 -4.28 -1.32
C LEU A 131 -5.85 -3.35 -1.88
N ASP A 132 -6.89 -3.04 -1.10
CA ASP A 132 -8.06 -2.25 -1.49
C ASP A 132 -8.84 -2.87 -2.67
N GLN A 133 -8.79 -4.20 -2.83
CA GLN A 133 -9.58 -4.93 -3.82
C GLN A 133 -10.99 -5.14 -3.28
N ALA A 134 -11.99 -4.76 -4.05
CA ALA A 134 -13.39 -4.86 -3.67
C ALA A 134 -13.92 -6.30 -3.80
N GLY A 135 -14.65 -6.75 -2.79
CA GLY A 135 -15.50 -7.93 -2.86
C GLY A 135 -16.90 -7.61 -3.41
N PRO A 136 -17.78 -8.61 -3.46
CA PRO A 136 -19.16 -8.44 -3.87
C PRO A 136 -19.93 -7.47 -2.97
N ASP A 137 -20.92 -6.79 -3.55
CA ASP A 137 -21.86 -5.95 -2.80
C ASP A 137 -22.73 -6.79 -1.87
N SER A 138 -23.15 -6.18 -0.75
CA SER A 138 -24.17 -6.73 0.14
C SER A 138 -25.55 -6.70 -0.51
N ASN A 139 -26.55 -7.23 0.22
CA ASN A 139 -27.94 -6.86 -0.01
C ASN A 139 -28.11 -5.34 0.12
N THR A 140 -28.95 -4.76 -0.74
CA THR A 140 -29.36 -3.35 -0.60
C THR A 140 -30.47 -3.26 0.45
N VAL A 141 -30.34 -2.28 1.35
CA VAL A 141 -31.35 -1.95 2.35
C VAL A 141 -31.78 -0.50 2.14
N THR A 142 -33.03 -0.31 1.73
CA THR A 142 -33.60 1.02 1.53
C THR A 142 -34.18 1.50 2.86
N VAL A 143 -33.74 2.68 3.31
CA VAL A 143 -34.25 3.36 4.50
C VAL A 143 -34.65 4.79 4.18
N ARG A 144 -35.49 5.39 5.01
CA ARG A 144 -35.90 6.78 4.84
C ARG A 144 -35.51 7.61 6.04
N PHE A 145 -34.86 8.73 5.80
CA PHE A 145 -34.59 9.73 6.82
C PHE A 145 -35.51 10.93 6.66
N ASN A 146 -36.39 11.12 7.61
CA ASN A 146 -37.28 12.28 7.70
C ASN A 146 -36.58 13.34 8.56
N ASP A 147 -35.73 14.14 7.88
CA ASP A 147 -35.02 15.24 8.52
C ASP A 147 -35.99 16.37 8.89
N ALA A 148 -36.28 16.53 10.19
CA ALA A 148 -37.13 17.60 10.66
C ALA A 148 -36.49 18.99 10.45
N GLN A 149 -35.16 19.09 10.37
CA GLN A 149 -34.43 20.34 10.18
C GLN A 149 -34.47 20.83 8.71
N PHE A 150 -34.83 19.96 7.77
CA PHE A 150 -34.92 20.33 6.36
C PHE A 150 -35.96 21.44 6.07
N PHE A 151 -36.93 21.61 6.98
CA PHE A 151 -37.97 22.64 6.86
C PHE A 151 -37.54 24.03 7.35
N GLU A 152 -36.39 24.15 8.04
CA GLU A 152 -35.89 25.42 8.60
C GLU A 152 -34.65 25.97 7.84
N PHE A 153 -34.72 26.14 6.54
CA PHE A 153 -33.72 26.85 5.73
C PHE A 153 -32.29 26.32 5.80
N GLY A 154 -31.93 25.45 4.92
CA GLY A 154 -30.55 25.06 4.62
C GLY A 154 -30.42 23.58 4.25
N THR A 155 -29.39 23.26 3.50
CA THR A 155 -29.00 21.87 3.26
C THR A 155 -28.44 21.28 4.54
N HIS A 156 -28.81 20.04 4.86
CA HIS A 156 -28.22 19.31 5.99
C HIS A 156 -26.70 19.30 5.89
N VAL A 157 -26.02 19.48 7.03
CA VAL A 157 -24.57 19.36 7.10
C VAL A 157 -24.17 17.92 6.79
N SER A 158 -23.18 17.72 5.95
CA SER A 158 -22.69 16.40 5.55
C SER A 158 -21.18 16.37 5.59
N LEU A 159 -20.63 15.25 6.05
CA LEU A 159 -19.19 15.01 6.21
C LEU A 159 -18.81 13.73 5.45
N THR A 160 -17.81 13.80 4.60
CA THR A 160 -17.31 12.66 3.84
C THR A 160 -15.80 12.70 3.68
N SER A 161 -15.22 11.62 3.16
CA SER A 161 -13.79 11.51 2.86
C SER A 161 -13.56 10.67 1.62
N ASN A 162 -12.53 10.99 0.87
CA ASN A 162 -12.05 10.13 -0.22
C ASN A 162 -11.30 8.89 0.29
N TYR A 163 -10.98 8.87 1.59
CA TYR A 163 -10.20 7.81 2.21
C TYR A 163 -11.00 7.17 3.35
N ALA A 164 -11.38 5.91 3.17
CA ALA A 164 -12.05 5.12 4.20
C ALA A 164 -11.10 4.65 5.31
N LYS A 165 -9.81 4.52 4.97
CA LYS A 165 -8.72 4.09 5.85
C LYS A 165 -7.46 4.89 5.55
N ARG A 166 -6.77 5.36 6.58
CA ARG A 166 -5.43 5.96 6.47
C ARG A 166 -4.55 5.52 7.64
N GLY A 167 -3.25 5.50 7.40
CA GLY A 167 -2.28 5.10 8.41
C GLY A 167 -1.02 5.93 8.37
N ALA A 168 -0.34 5.95 9.53
CA ALA A 168 1.01 6.48 9.69
C ALA A 168 1.78 5.59 10.66
N ASP A 169 3.11 5.63 10.62
CA ASP A 169 3.93 4.93 11.60
C ASP A 169 3.75 5.55 12.98
N PRO A 170 3.82 4.78 14.08
CA PRO A 170 3.77 5.32 15.42
C PRO A 170 4.80 6.44 15.62
N GLY A 171 4.34 7.57 16.14
CA GLY A 171 5.15 8.78 16.30
C GLY A 171 5.21 9.69 15.07
N GLN A 172 4.63 9.29 13.93
CA GLN A 172 4.49 10.14 12.74
C GLN A 172 3.08 10.75 12.67
N GLU A 173 3.00 11.96 12.11
CA GLU A 173 1.73 12.65 11.93
C GLU A 173 0.91 11.99 10.81
N LEU A 174 -0.31 11.59 11.13
CA LEU A 174 -1.35 11.21 10.19
C LEU A 174 -2.13 12.46 9.79
N ASP A 175 -2.14 12.79 8.49
CA ASP A 175 -2.93 13.88 7.93
C ASP A 175 -4.09 13.30 7.12
N TRP A 176 -5.34 13.73 7.42
CA TRP A 176 -6.53 13.15 6.82
C TRP A 176 -7.45 14.23 6.24
N PRO A 177 -7.59 14.33 4.91
CA PRO A 177 -8.49 15.27 4.27
C PRO A 177 -9.95 14.81 4.38
N LEU A 178 -10.81 15.70 4.83
CA LEU A 178 -12.25 15.55 4.93
C LEU A 178 -12.94 16.63 4.08
N ILE A 179 -14.17 16.35 3.70
CA ILE A 179 -15.01 17.25 2.90
C ILE A 179 -16.29 17.51 3.71
N LEU A 180 -16.52 18.78 4.02
CA LEU A 180 -17.67 19.28 4.75
C LEU A 180 -18.57 20.07 3.79
N THR A 181 -19.84 19.70 3.69
CA THR A 181 -20.80 20.34 2.80
C THR A 181 -22.12 20.58 3.52
N GLY A 182 -22.90 21.56 3.04
CA GLY A 182 -24.18 21.92 3.64
C GLY A 182 -24.04 22.59 5.01
N GLY A 183 -25.16 22.79 5.69
CA GLY A 183 -25.22 23.49 6.97
C GLY A 183 -24.89 24.97 6.88
N THR A 184 -24.72 25.60 8.04
CA THR A 184 -24.38 27.03 8.18
C THR A 184 -23.14 27.18 9.07
N GLY A 185 -22.06 27.72 8.52
CA GLY A 185 -20.84 27.97 9.30
C GLY A 185 -21.01 29.07 10.38
N PRO A 186 -20.10 29.18 11.32
CA PRO A 186 -18.95 28.30 11.54
C PRO A 186 -19.34 26.92 12.05
N TYR A 187 -18.48 25.94 11.81
CA TYR A 187 -18.68 24.55 12.23
C TYR A 187 -17.72 24.20 13.37
N ALA A 188 -18.23 23.51 14.37
CA ALA A 188 -17.41 22.85 15.39
C ALA A 188 -17.11 21.42 14.94
N ILE A 189 -15.83 21.06 14.86
CA ILE A 189 -15.36 19.73 14.48
C ILE A 189 -14.81 19.04 15.72
N SER A 190 -15.27 17.84 15.97
CA SER A 190 -14.84 16.99 17.09
C SER A 190 -14.32 15.66 16.51
N VAL A 191 -13.13 15.25 16.91
CA VAL A 191 -12.49 14.02 16.44
C VAL A 191 -12.10 13.14 17.61
N ASP A 192 -12.69 11.96 17.69
CA ASP A 192 -12.26 10.88 18.56
C ASP A 192 -11.41 9.90 17.73
N TRP A 193 -10.13 9.79 18.06
CA TRP A 193 -9.17 8.98 17.34
C TRP A 193 -9.19 7.48 17.70
N GLY A 194 -9.94 7.12 18.75
CA GLY A 194 -10.13 5.73 19.17
C GLY A 194 -8.93 5.06 19.83
N ASP A 195 -7.87 5.81 20.14
CA ASP A 195 -6.65 5.33 20.80
C ASP A 195 -6.61 5.67 22.30
N GLY A 196 -7.70 6.23 22.84
CA GLY A 196 -7.81 6.69 24.22
C GLY A 196 -7.21 8.07 24.46
N SER A 197 -6.75 8.77 23.43
CA SER A 197 -6.39 10.19 23.53
C SER A 197 -7.65 11.05 23.76
N PRO A 198 -7.49 12.27 24.33
CA PRO A 198 -8.60 13.22 24.42
C PRO A 198 -9.16 13.54 23.02
N THR A 199 -10.45 13.80 22.96
CA THR A 199 -11.12 14.26 21.74
C THR A 199 -10.55 15.60 21.29
N ASP A 200 -10.12 15.65 20.02
CA ASP A 200 -9.66 16.89 19.41
C ASP A 200 -10.85 17.77 19.00
N LEU A 201 -10.76 19.06 19.33
CA LEU A 201 -11.77 20.05 18.99
C LEU A 201 -11.16 21.13 18.10
N SER A 202 -11.81 21.42 16.99
CA SER A 202 -11.41 22.50 16.08
C SER A 202 -12.62 23.21 15.50
N SER A 203 -12.40 24.37 14.89
CA SER A 203 -13.45 25.12 14.22
C SER A 203 -13.12 25.33 12.74
N GLN A 204 -14.13 25.16 11.89
CA GLN A 204 -14.05 25.46 10.47
C GLN A 204 -15.02 26.59 10.14
N PRO A 205 -14.52 27.73 9.62
CA PRO A 205 -15.39 28.89 9.34
C PRO A 205 -16.34 28.64 8.18
N PHE A 206 -15.91 27.83 7.20
CA PHE A 206 -16.64 27.55 5.95
C PHE A 206 -16.64 26.07 5.63
N GLY A 207 -17.63 25.62 4.87
CA GLY A 207 -17.62 24.31 4.22
C GLY A 207 -16.48 24.19 3.21
N GLY A 208 -16.15 22.97 2.81
CA GLY A 208 -15.08 22.66 1.88
C GLY A 208 -14.15 21.57 2.42
N THR A 209 -12.98 21.43 1.81
CA THR A 209 -11.98 20.45 2.23
C THR A 209 -11.15 21.02 3.39
N PHE A 210 -10.97 20.23 4.45
CA PHE A 210 -10.10 20.54 5.58
C PHE A 210 -9.37 19.26 6.02
N ASN A 211 -8.29 19.42 6.78
CA ASN A 211 -7.50 18.28 7.26
C ASN A 211 -7.62 18.15 8.76
N ILE A 212 -7.80 16.92 9.23
CA ILE A 212 -7.59 16.53 10.62
C ILE A 212 -6.24 15.81 10.75
N ARG A 213 -5.58 15.96 11.92
CA ARG A 213 -4.22 15.43 12.13
C ARG A 213 -4.10 14.75 13.45
N HIS A 214 -3.32 13.65 13.50
CA HIS A 214 -3.09 12.91 14.72
C HIS A 214 -1.76 12.15 14.69
N ILE A 215 -1.23 11.82 15.87
CA ILE A 215 -0.04 10.99 16.04
C ILE A 215 -0.39 9.80 16.92
N TYR A 216 -0.51 8.62 16.30
CA TYR A 216 -0.67 7.37 17.04
C TYR A 216 0.62 7.00 17.77
N LYS A 217 0.53 6.63 19.05
CA LYS A 217 1.69 6.22 19.87
C LYS A 217 2.03 4.73 19.70
N ALA A 218 1.10 3.93 19.25
CA ALA A 218 1.25 2.48 19.12
C ALA A 218 0.72 1.99 17.78
N ALA A 219 1.23 0.83 17.34
CA ALA A 219 0.66 0.11 16.20
C ALA A 219 -0.71 -0.45 16.58
N GLY A 220 -1.67 -0.30 15.67
CA GLY A 220 -3.05 -0.77 15.89
C GLY A 220 -4.00 -0.31 14.80
N VAL A 221 -5.22 -0.81 14.89
CA VAL A 221 -6.34 -0.37 14.06
C VAL A 221 -7.34 0.36 14.96
N TYR A 222 -7.62 1.60 14.63
CA TYR A 222 -8.37 2.52 15.46
C TYR A 222 -9.66 2.96 14.75
N LYS A 223 -10.75 3.03 15.50
CA LYS A 223 -12.01 3.56 15.02
C LYS A 223 -12.00 5.08 15.22
N VAL A 224 -11.88 5.82 14.15
CA VAL A 224 -11.91 7.29 14.16
C VAL A 224 -13.34 7.75 13.97
N THR A 225 -13.86 8.56 14.88
CA THR A 225 -15.20 9.16 14.77
C THR A 225 -15.06 10.67 14.66
N VAL A 226 -15.55 11.22 13.56
CA VAL A 226 -15.58 12.66 13.32
C VAL A 226 -17.02 13.14 13.38
N LYS A 227 -17.25 14.19 14.16
CA LYS A 227 -18.53 14.88 14.25
C LYS A 227 -18.33 16.33 13.83
N ALA A 228 -19.17 16.82 12.94
CA ALA A 228 -19.29 18.23 12.63
C ALA A 228 -20.63 18.76 13.13
N THR A 229 -20.62 19.92 13.80
CA THR A 229 -21.83 20.61 14.26
C THR A 229 -21.83 22.01 13.67
N ASP A 230 -22.87 22.38 12.98
CA ASP A 230 -23.03 23.71 12.41
C ASP A 230 -23.53 24.74 13.43
N SER A 231 -23.55 26.03 13.06
CA SER A 231 -23.98 27.10 13.97
C SER A 231 -25.47 27.07 14.33
N LYS A 232 -26.28 26.25 13.66
CA LYS A 232 -27.71 26.05 13.94
C LYS A 232 -27.99 24.75 14.71
N GLY A 233 -26.94 23.99 15.08
CA GLY A 233 -27.05 22.72 15.77
C GLY A 233 -27.28 21.51 14.86
N GLY A 234 -27.17 21.67 13.53
CA GLY A 234 -27.15 20.54 12.60
C GLY A 234 -25.87 19.73 12.81
N GLU A 235 -25.98 18.42 12.78
CA GLU A 235 -24.86 17.51 13.05
C GLU A 235 -24.62 16.56 11.88
N ALA A 236 -23.34 16.27 11.61
CA ALA A 236 -22.90 15.23 10.68
C ALA A 236 -21.88 14.32 11.35
N PHE A 237 -21.92 13.04 11.02
CA PHE A 237 -21.04 12.03 11.57
C PHE A 237 -20.32 11.27 10.45
N LEU A 238 -19.05 10.97 10.68
CA LEU A 238 -18.27 10.12 9.79
C LEU A 238 -17.39 9.19 10.61
N GLN A 239 -17.53 7.89 10.40
CA GLN A 239 -16.68 6.89 11.02
C GLN A 239 -15.68 6.34 9.99
N LEU A 240 -14.41 6.29 10.39
CA LEU A 240 -13.29 5.94 9.54
C LEU A 240 -12.34 4.97 10.27
N VAL A 241 -11.36 4.42 9.56
CA VAL A 241 -10.38 3.49 10.12
C VAL A 241 -8.98 4.09 10.09
N GLY A 242 -8.46 4.46 11.26
CA GLY A 242 -7.08 4.87 11.45
C GLY A 242 -6.17 3.66 11.68
N VAL A 243 -4.95 3.70 11.15
CA VAL A 243 -3.97 2.63 11.32
C VAL A 243 -2.65 3.20 11.82
N GLY A 244 -2.24 2.78 13.02
CA GLY A 244 -0.85 2.91 13.44
C GLY A 244 -0.06 1.77 12.83
N ASN A 245 0.79 2.06 11.83
CA ASN A 245 1.63 1.06 11.19
C ASN A 245 2.71 0.58 12.17
N GLY A 246 3.27 -0.61 11.95
CA GLY A 246 4.39 -1.11 12.73
C GLY A 246 4.21 -2.54 13.19
N LYS A 247 5.23 -3.08 13.84
CA LYS A 247 5.14 -4.41 14.43
C LYS A 247 4.13 -4.36 15.56
N VAL A 248 3.07 -5.12 15.45
CA VAL A 248 2.15 -5.36 16.57
C VAL A 248 2.98 -6.02 17.66
N THR A 249 3.36 -5.26 18.67
CA THR A 249 3.94 -5.83 19.89
C THR A 249 2.76 -6.52 20.58
N GLN A 250 2.55 -7.79 20.28
CA GLN A 250 1.64 -8.59 21.10
C GLN A 250 2.17 -8.49 22.52
N SER A 251 1.37 -7.92 23.40
CA SER A 251 1.58 -8.03 24.84
C SER A 251 1.63 -9.54 25.13
N SER A 252 2.84 -10.09 25.18
CA SER A 252 3.05 -11.48 25.52
C SER A 252 2.69 -11.65 26.98
N THR A 253 1.46 -12.06 27.23
CA THR A 253 1.18 -12.84 28.43
C THR A 253 2.11 -14.04 28.36
N SER A 254 3.13 -14.03 29.21
CA SER A 254 4.14 -15.04 29.37
C SER A 254 3.48 -16.42 29.49
N ASN A 255 3.54 -17.22 28.43
CA ASN A 255 3.51 -18.66 28.53
C ASN A 255 4.75 -19.17 27.81
N ASN A 256 5.69 -19.69 28.60
CA ASN A 256 6.87 -20.43 28.19
C ASN A 256 6.52 -21.49 27.15
N GLY A 257 7.18 -21.45 26.01
CA GLY A 257 7.13 -22.54 25.06
C GLY A 257 7.67 -22.18 23.68
N ASN A 258 8.97 -22.36 23.50
CA ASN A 258 9.69 -22.67 22.25
C ASN A 258 9.51 -21.84 20.97
N SER A 259 10.60 -21.16 20.67
CA SER A 259 11.19 -21.00 19.32
C SER A 259 10.34 -20.42 18.21
N SER A 260 10.28 -19.10 18.16
CA SER A 260 10.00 -18.39 16.90
C SER A 260 11.22 -18.47 15.99
N SER A 261 11.18 -19.31 14.98
CA SER A 261 12.14 -19.28 13.88
C SER A 261 11.91 -17.99 13.10
N VAL A 262 12.73 -16.97 13.38
CA VAL A 262 12.89 -15.84 12.49
C VAL A 262 13.49 -16.38 11.20
N THR A 263 12.69 -16.48 10.15
CA THR A 263 13.15 -16.88 8.82
C THR A 263 14.05 -15.74 8.31
N LYS A 264 15.36 -15.83 8.64
CA LYS A 264 16.36 -14.96 8.06
C LYS A 264 16.49 -15.37 6.60
N ILE A 265 15.94 -14.57 5.67
CA ILE A 265 16.16 -14.78 4.24
C ILE A 265 17.62 -14.47 3.97
N VAL A 266 18.45 -15.50 3.89
CA VAL A 266 19.84 -15.41 3.47
C VAL A 266 19.83 -15.49 1.95
N VAL A 267 20.01 -14.35 1.30
CA VAL A 267 20.23 -14.30 -0.15
C VAL A 267 21.63 -14.86 -0.41
N LEU A 268 21.70 -16.10 -0.87
CA LEU A 268 22.95 -16.76 -1.20
C LEU A 268 23.44 -16.22 -2.56
N TRP A 269 24.33 -15.26 -2.54
CA TRP A 269 24.96 -14.68 -3.75
C TRP A 269 26.03 -15.58 -4.37
N TRP A 270 26.52 -16.54 -3.65
CA TRP A 270 27.63 -17.33 -4.09
C TRP A 270 27.38 -18.26 -5.30
N PRO A 271 26.14 -18.75 -5.61
CA PRO A 271 25.92 -19.45 -6.86
C PRO A 271 26.08 -18.55 -8.10
N ALA A 272 25.76 -17.27 -7.98
CA ALA A 272 25.97 -16.31 -9.06
C ALA A 272 27.46 -16.05 -9.33
N VAL A 273 28.28 -16.01 -8.28
CA VAL A 273 29.73 -15.85 -8.40
C VAL A 273 30.39 -17.10 -9.00
N ALA A 274 29.88 -18.30 -8.69
CA ALA A 274 30.36 -19.56 -9.24
C ALA A 274 30.03 -19.73 -10.74
N MET A 275 29.00 -19.07 -11.26
CA MET A 275 28.67 -19.09 -12.69
C MET A 275 29.63 -18.28 -13.57
N LEU A 276 30.29 -17.26 -13.02
CA LEU A 276 31.22 -16.41 -13.78
C LEU A 276 32.40 -17.19 -14.39
N PRO A 277 33.14 -18.04 -13.64
CA PRO A 277 34.23 -18.82 -14.24
C PRO A 277 33.74 -19.83 -15.29
N LEU A 278 32.54 -20.37 -15.16
CA LEU A 278 31.96 -21.28 -16.15
C LEU A 278 31.67 -20.57 -17.49
N ILE A 279 31.14 -19.33 -17.42
CA ILE A 279 30.91 -18.51 -18.62
C ILE A 279 32.26 -18.19 -19.32
N PHE A 280 33.27 -17.83 -18.53
CA PHE A 280 34.62 -17.58 -19.06
C PHE A 280 35.24 -18.84 -19.70
N ALA A 281 35.10 -19.98 -19.03
CA ALA A 281 35.61 -21.27 -19.58
C ALA A 281 34.89 -21.66 -20.88
N ALA A 282 33.55 -21.52 -20.92
CA ALA A 282 32.78 -21.79 -22.14
C ALA A 282 33.18 -20.88 -23.31
N PHE A 283 33.36 -19.59 -23.04
CA PHE A 283 33.82 -18.63 -24.04
C PHE A 283 35.24 -18.97 -24.56
N TRP A 284 36.13 -19.37 -23.66
CA TRP A 284 37.51 -19.72 -24.04
C TRP A 284 37.58 -21.01 -24.84
N ILE A 285 36.79 -22.02 -24.51
CA ILE A 285 36.68 -23.30 -25.24
C ILE A 285 36.07 -23.04 -26.62
N GLY A 286 35.02 -22.24 -26.75
CA GLY A 286 34.40 -21.86 -28.01
C GLY A 286 35.40 -21.18 -28.95
N ARG A 287 36.17 -20.20 -28.46
CA ARG A 287 37.20 -19.50 -29.24
C ARG A 287 38.35 -20.42 -29.68
N ARG A 288 38.70 -21.39 -28.84
CA ARG A 288 39.76 -22.35 -29.17
C ARG A 288 39.29 -23.34 -30.25
N HIS A 289 38.03 -23.71 -30.24
CA HIS A 289 37.45 -24.59 -31.26
C HIS A 289 37.36 -23.90 -32.61
N GLU A 290 37.02 -22.64 -32.70
CA GLU A 290 37.01 -21.86 -33.95
C GLU A 290 38.42 -21.75 -34.55
N LEU A 291 39.43 -21.47 -33.73
CA LEU A 291 40.82 -21.41 -34.21
C LEU A 291 41.32 -22.77 -34.72
N TYR A 292 40.86 -23.88 -34.14
CA TYR A 292 41.21 -25.22 -34.57
C TYR A 292 40.55 -25.58 -35.92
N THR A 293 39.28 -25.22 -36.09
CA THR A 293 38.56 -25.44 -37.36
C THR A 293 39.12 -24.60 -38.49
N LEU A 294 39.50 -23.34 -38.25
CA LEU A 294 40.18 -22.48 -39.24
C LEU A 294 41.55 -23.02 -39.64
N ARG A 295 42.34 -23.53 -38.69
CA ARG A 295 43.65 -24.17 -39.02
C ARG A 295 43.45 -25.40 -39.89
N LYS A 296 42.47 -26.24 -39.61
CA LYS A 296 42.17 -27.45 -40.38
C LYS A 296 41.69 -27.13 -41.81
N GLN A 297 40.98 -26.03 -41.97
CA GLN A 297 40.57 -25.54 -43.31
C GLN A 297 41.75 -24.99 -44.08
N LEU A 298 42.69 -24.27 -43.48
CA LEU A 298 43.90 -23.76 -44.11
C LEU A 298 44.84 -24.86 -44.47
N GLU A 299 44.95 -25.98 -43.74
CA GLU A 299 45.75 -27.15 -44.11
C GLU A 299 45.14 -27.89 -45.29
N LYS A 300 43.79 -27.99 -45.39
CA LYS A 300 43.14 -28.61 -46.58
C LYS A 300 43.36 -27.81 -47.85
N THR A 301 43.44 -26.49 -47.80
CA THR A 301 43.66 -25.61 -48.94
C THR A 301 45.14 -25.61 -49.38
N ARG A 302 46.05 -26.12 -48.56
CA ARG A 302 47.52 -26.14 -48.83
C ARG A 302 48.06 -27.45 -49.46
N GLN A 303 47.16 -28.47 -49.55
CA GLN A 303 47.61 -29.71 -50.30
C GLN A 303 47.52 -29.45 -51.80
N PRO A 304 48.66 -29.53 -52.51
CA PRO A 304 48.64 -29.45 -53.95
C PRO A 304 47.91 -30.67 -54.52
N ALA A 305 47.06 -30.41 -55.53
CA ALA A 305 46.45 -31.47 -56.32
C ALA A 305 47.52 -32.46 -56.81
N LYS A 306 47.41 -33.71 -56.38
CA LYS A 306 48.18 -34.80 -57.00
C LYS A 306 47.56 -35.11 -58.37
N THR A 307 48.25 -34.70 -59.42
CA THR A 307 48.12 -35.25 -60.78
C THR A 307 48.51 -36.70 -60.79
#